data_562ddf462a672bd5e7d598fc901ffa9c
#
_entry.id   562ddf462a672bd5e7d598fc901ffa9c
#
_cell.length_a   1.000
_cell.length_b   1.000
_cell.length_c   1.000
_cell.angle_alpha   90.00
_cell.angle_beta   90.00
_cell.angle_gamma   90.00
#
_symmetry.space_group_name_H-M   'P 1'
#
loop_
_entity.id
_entity.type
_entity.pdbx_description
1 polymer ?
#
loop_
_entity_poly.entity_id
_entity_poly.type
_entity_poly.pdbx_seq_one_letter_code
_entity_poly.pdbx_strand_id
1 'polypeptide(L)'
;QTISFHNRFGYKGALGFILFNDTNGYHSQKGVQGTYAYHLDINRGSYFNQISFGLSFTAVQNQVDQTQFTGDPTVAQVIQSNGYFNADFSVAYHKSGLSSYFTVKNLFLSAKNNLNNNLEPLDLRNYIFSLGYYFGRDKMIQLEPSMMVQLRESTGERIVDFNLKAYKDFNNTQLWAALSYRKSFDVNPIEDLVYISPIIGVNYNKWMFSYTYTRQNNDILLSDSGFHQVSVGVNLFTRKPRAAACPNINASF
;
A
#
# COMPACT_ATOMS: atom_id res chain seq x y z
N GLN A 1 12.53 4.46 3.27
CA GLN A 1 13.12 3.23 2.71
C GLN A 1 12.32 2.03 3.14
N THR A 2 11.96 1.15 2.19
CA THR A 2 11.19 -0.06 2.47
C THR A 2 11.81 -1.24 1.74
N ILE A 3 11.95 -2.36 2.44
CA ILE A 3 12.36 -3.64 1.87
C ILE A 3 11.21 -4.62 2.11
N SER A 4 10.75 -5.26 1.06
CA SER A 4 9.71 -6.28 1.17
C SER A 4 10.15 -7.59 0.55
N PHE A 5 9.76 -8.67 1.18
CA PHE A 5 9.93 -10.03 0.68
C PHE A 5 8.60 -10.76 0.82
N HIS A 6 8.19 -11.46 -0.21
CA HIS A 6 7.03 -12.34 -0.14
C HIS A 6 7.28 -13.62 -0.91
N ASN A 7 6.78 -14.71 -0.39
CA ASN A 7 6.89 -16.01 -1.01
C ASN A 7 5.64 -16.85 -0.73
N ARG A 8 5.29 -17.64 -1.70
CA ARG A 8 4.23 -18.62 -1.58
C ARG A 8 4.79 -19.97 -1.13
N PHE A 9 4.17 -20.58 -0.13
CA PHE A 9 4.51 -21.91 0.30
C PHE A 9 3.29 -22.85 0.18
N GLY A 10 3.57 -24.09 -0.23
CA GLY A 10 2.49 -25.04 -0.48
C GLY A 10 1.54 -24.60 -1.60
N TYR A 11 0.30 -25.06 -1.54
CA TYR A 11 -0.72 -24.81 -2.56
C TYR A 11 -1.60 -23.59 -2.24
N LYS A 12 -1.76 -23.27 -0.96
CA LYS A 12 -2.76 -22.29 -0.49
C LYS A 12 -2.18 -21.21 0.42
N GLY A 13 -0.93 -21.33 0.84
CA GLY A 13 -0.31 -20.42 1.78
C GLY A 13 0.65 -19.45 1.12
N ALA A 14 0.78 -18.24 1.69
CA ALA A 14 1.82 -17.29 1.35
C ALA A 14 2.31 -16.57 2.62
N LEU A 15 3.58 -16.22 2.64
CA LEU A 15 4.21 -15.41 3.68
C LEU A 15 4.78 -14.14 3.06
N GLY A 16 4.63 -13.05 3.76
CA GLY A 16 5.21 -11.77 3.44
C GLY A 16 5.97 -11.19 4.63
N PHE A 17 6.99 -10.41 4.34
CA PHE A 17 7.78 -9.71 5.34
C PHE A 17 8.15 -8.34 4.79
N ILE A 18 7.99 -7.30 5.61
CA ILE A 18 8.29 -5.92 5.25
C ILE A 18 9.14 -5.30 6.37
N LEU A 19 10.22 -4.65 6.00
CA LEU A 19 10.98 -3.73 6.84
C LEU A 19 10.83 -2.34 6.27
N PHE A 20 10.55 -1.37 7.12
CA PHE A 20 10.47 0.02 6.71
C PHE A 20 11.19 0.94 7.69
N ASN A 21 11.75 2.01 7.12
CA ASN A 21 12.35 3.11 7.84
C ASN A 21 11.98 4.40 7.10
N ASP A 22 11.14 5.20 7.73
CA ASP A 22 10.70 6.48 7.21
C ASP A 22 11.20 7.59 8.12
N THR A 23 11.75 8.66 7.54
CA THR A 23 12.25 9.82 8.27
C THR A 23 11.75 11.07 7.57
N ASN A 24 10.99 11.87 8.29
CA ASN A 24 10.45 13.13 7.82
C ASN A 24 10.75 14.22 8.83
N GLY A 25 11.82 15.01 8.55
CA GLY A 25 12.32 16.01 9.48
C GLY A 25 12.75 15.39 10.81
N TYR A 26 12.13 15.82 11.90
CA TYR A 26 12.44 15.34 13.25
C TYR A 26 11.70 14.05 13.63
N HIS A 27 10.75 13.61 12.80
CA HIS A 27 10.01 12.37 13.00
C HIS A 27 10.67 11.22 12.26
N SER A 28 10.88 10.10 12.93
CA SER A 28 11.27 8.84 12.29
C SER A 28 10.37 7.71 12.74
N GLN A 29 9.99 6.87 11.79
CA GLN A 29 9.20 5.67 12.02
C GLN A 29 9.94 4.47 11.45
N LYS A 30 10.18 3.46 12.28
CA LYS A 30 10.81 2.21 11.89
C LYS A 30 9.89 1.06 12.25
N GLY A 31 9.84 0.05 11.40
CA GLY A 31 9.00 -1.08 11.73
C GLY A 31 9.26 -2.33 10.92
N VAL A 32 8.67 -3.39 11.41
CA VAL A 32 8.67 -4.71 10.81
C VAL A 32 7.24 -5.23 10.74
N GLN A 33 6.88 -5.80 9.60
CA GLN A 33 5.58 -6.44 9.40
C GLN A 33 5.77 -7.85 8.87
N GLY A 34 5.11 -8.81 9.51
CA GLY A 34 4.96 -10.17 9.03
C GLY A 34 3.53 -10.42 8.59
N THR A 35 3.34 -11.03 7.43
CA THR A 35 2.02 -11.31 6.84
C THR A 35 1.89 -12.79 6.52
N TYR A 36 0.76 -13.38 6.88
CA TYR A 36 0.32 -14.69 6.42
C TYR A 36 -0.93 -14.55 5.58
N ALA A 37 -0.96 -15.23 4.44
CA ALA A 37 -2.14 -15.28 3.59
C ALA A 37 -2.54 -16.72 3.26
N TYR A 38 -3.85 -16.95 3.18
CA TYR A 38 -4.44 -18.23 2.84
C TYR A 38 -5.44 -18.05 1.70
N HIS A 39 -5.33 -18.92 0.68
CA HIS A 39 -6.11 -18.85 -0.55
C HIS A 39 -7.09 -20.03 -0.66
N LEU A 40 -8.34 -19.71 -0.96
CA LEU A 40 -9.42 -20.66 -1.20
C LEU A 40 -9.90 -20.54 -2.64
N ASP A 41 -9.76 -21.60 -3.41
CA ASP A 41 -10.34 -21.70 -4.73
C ASP A 41 -11.81 -22.10 -4.59
N ILE A 42 -12.73 -21.24 -5.06
CA ILE A 42 -14.19 -21.45 -4.94
C ILE A 42 -14.69 -22.40 -6.01
N ASN A 43 -14.10 -22.36 -7.20
CA ASN A 43 -14.53 -23.19 -8.32
C ASN A 43 -13.32 -23.79 -9.03
N ARG A 44 -13.39 -25.09 -9.34
CA ARG A 44 -12.36 -25.83 -10.11
C ARG A 44 -12.57 -25.79 -11.63
N GLY A 45 -13.48 -24.93 -12.12
CA GLY A 45 -13.76 -24.76 -13.56
C GLY A 45 -12.69 -23.95 -14.29
N SER A 46 -12.90 -23.73 -15.58
CA SER A 46 -11.96 -23.01 -16.48
C SER A 46 -11.73 -21.53 -16.10
N TYR A 47 -12.50 -20.98 -15.20
CA TYR A 47 -12.37 -19.59 -14.78
C TYR A 47 -11.75 -19.48 -13.41
N PHE A 48 -10.76 -18.60 -13.30
CA PHE A 48 -10.15 -18.24 -12.03
C PHE A 48 -11.19 -17.61 -11.08
N ASN A 49 -11.38 -18.21 -9.91
CA ASN A 49 -12.31 -17.71 -8.89
C ASN A 49 -11.73 -18.08 -7.51
N GLN A 50 -11.25 -17.08 -6.77
CA GLN A 50 -10.49 -17.26 -5.53
C GLN A 50 -10.88 -16.24 -4.48
N ILE A 51 -11.04 -16.69 -3.24
CA ILE A 51 -11.04 -15.83 -2.04
C ILE A 51 -9.71 -16.03 -1.32
N SER A 52 -9.13 -14.95 -0.84
CA SER A 52 -7.92 -14.97 -0.05
C SER A 52 -8.11 -14.19 1.23
N PHE A 53 -7.56 -14.71 2.32
CA PHE A 53 -7.55 -14.08 3.62
C PHE A 53 -6.10 -13.74 3.98
N GLY A 54 -5.88 -12.56 4.53
CA GLY A 54 -4.58 -12.11 5.00
C GLY A 54 -4.64 -11.62 6.45
N LEU A 55 -3.63 -11.98 7.22
CA LEU A 55 -3.41 -11.48 8.56
C LEU A 55 -1.97 -10.97 8.66
N SER A 56 -1.80 -9.74 9.12
CA SER A 56 -0.49 -9.13 9.30
C SER A 56 -0.31 -8.72 10.75
N PHE A 57 0.92 -8.84 11.24
CA PHE A 57 1.36 -8.31 12.53
C PHE A 57 2.49 -7.34 12.29
N THR A 58 2.38 -6.16 12.90
CA THR A 58 3.34 -5.08 12.72
C THR A 58 3.86 -4.62 14.08
N ALA A 59 5.18 -4.51 14.20
CA ALA A 59 5.85 -3.81 15.30
C ALA A 59 6.42 -2.50 14.76
N VAL A 60 6.09 -1.40 15.42
CA VAL A 60 6.48 -0.05 15.00
C VAL A 60 7.14 0.67 16.15
N GLN A 61 8.19 1.42 15.85
CA GLN A 61 8.81 2.38 16.74
C GLN A 61 8.73 3.76 16.10
N ASN A 62 8.06 4.68 16.77
CA ASN A 62 8.02 6.10 16.43
C ASN A 62 9.02 6.84 17.30
N GLN A 63 9.76 7.76 16.71
CA GLN A 63 10.74 8.58 17.38
C GLN A 63 10.61 10.02 16.93
N VAL A 64 10.66 10.94 17.90
CA VAL A 64 10.72 12.39 17.66
C VAL A 64 12.01 12.91 18.26
N ASP A 65 12.87 13.50 17.44
CA ASP A 65 14.12 14.11 17.86
C ASP A 65 13.89 15.60 18.15
N GLN A 66 13.86 15.95 19.43
CA GLN A 66 13.70 17.33 19.90
C GLN A 66 15.02 17.99 20.29
N THR A 67 16.15 17.32 20.09
CA THR A 67 17.48 17.82 20.52
C THR A 67 17.93 19.05 19.75
N GLN A 68 17.36 19.30 18.57
CA GLN A 68 17.73 20.44 17.72
C GLN A 68 16.98 21.74 18.06
N PHE A 69 15.98 21.68 18.93
CA PHE A 69 15.23 22.86 19.36
C PHE A 69 15.97 23.58 20.50
N THR A 70 17.15 24.13 20.18
CA THR A 70 17.97 24.88 21.13
C THR A 70 17.39 26.28 21.31
N GLY A 71 17.01 26.63 22.55
CA GLY A 71 16.56 27.97 22.91
C GLY A 71 15.09 28.08 23.32
N ASP A 72 14.28 27.05 23.20
CA ASP A 72 12.95 27.01 23.75
C ASP A 72 12.94 26.30 25.12
N PRO A 73 12.73 27.02 26.24
CA PRO A 73 12.73 26.41 27.58
C PRO A 73 11.56 25.45 27.81
N THR A 74 10.57 25.42 26.93
CA THR A 74 9.39 24.52 27.01
C THR A 74 9.65 23.17 26.36
N VAL A 75 10.69 23.06 25.53
CA VAL A 75 11.08 21.82 24.83
C VAL A 75 12.18 21.10 25.62
N ALA A 76 11.89 19.88 26.01
CA ALA A 76 12.77 19.08 26.88
C ALA A 76 14.10 18.62 26.23
N GLN A 77 14.40 19.00 24.99
CA GLN A 77 15.61 18.62 24.21
C GLN A 77 15.98 17.13 24.31
N VAL A 78 14.96 16.27 24.25
CA VAL A 78 15.11 14.83 24.39
C VAL A 78 14.65 14.10 23.12
N ILE A 79 15.14 12.88 22.96
CA ILE A 79 14.62 11.97 21.96
C ILE A 79 13.47 11.19 22.60
N GLN A 80 12.25 11.47 22.15
CA GLN A 80 11.06 10.70 22.57
C GLN A 80 10.87 9.52 21.64
N SER A 81 10.75 8.32 22.21
CA SER A 81 10.52 7.10 21.46
C SER A 81 9.37 6.32 22.06
N ASN A 82 8.45 5.88 21.20
CA ASN A 82 7.34 5.01 21.57
C ASN A 82 7.23 3.83 20.60
N GLY A 83 7.01 2.64 21.15
CA GLY A 83 6.84 1.41 20.36
C GLY A 83 5.46 0.83 20.58
N TYR A 84 4.85 0.27 19.51
CA TYR A 84 3.57 -0.40 19.60
C TYR A 84 3.49 -1.60 18.62
N PHE A 85 2.56 -2.50 18.95
CA PHE A 85 2.21 -3.62 18.08
C PHE A 85 0.81 -3.42 17.50
N ASN A 86 0.64 -3.84 16.27
CA ASN A 86 -0.64 -3.81 15.61
C ASN A 86 -0.88 -5.04 14.75
N ALA A 87 -2.14 -5.24 14.36
CA ALA A 87 -2.54 -6.27 13.43
C ALA A 87 -3.44 -5.69 12.35
N ASP A 88 -3.36 -6.26 11.15
CA ASP A 88 -4.23 -5.95 10.03
C ASP A 88 -4.90 -7.23 9.54
N PHE A 89 -6.16 -7.12 9.13
CA PHE A 89 -6.90 -8.20 8.51
C PHE A 89 -7.36 -7.79 7.12
N SER A 90 -7.25 -8.70 6.15
CA SER A 90 -7.66 -8.45 4.78
C SER A 90 -8.38 -9.64 4.15
N VAL A 91 -9.30 -9.32 3.26
CA VAL A 91 -9.97 -10.28 2.38
C VAL A 91 -9.83 -9.79 0.95
N ALA A 92 -9.46 -10.69 0.06
CA ALA A 92 -9.39 -10.41 -1.38
C ALA A 92 -10.25 -11.40 -2.14
N TYR A 93 -10.98 -10.90 -3.12
CA TYR A 93 -11.77 -11.70 -4.04
C TYR A 93 -11.33 -11.45 -5.47
N HIS A 94 -11.04 -12.53 -6.19
CA HIS A 94 -10.64 -12.48 -7.59
C HIS A 94 -11.54 -13.41 -8.42
N LYS A 95 -12.07 -12.87 -9.49
CA LYS A 95 -12.86 -13.65 -10.47
C LYS A 95 -12.58 -13.13 -11.87
N SER A 96 -11.98 -13.98 -12.72
CA SER A 96 -11.58 -13.60 -14.10
C SER A 96 -10.72 -12.33 -14.12
N GLY A 97 -11.22 -11.20 -14.57
CA GLY A 97 -10.53 -9.90 -14.54
C GLY A 97 -10.87 -9.02 -13.33
N LEU A 98 -11.88 -9.39 -12.54
CA LEU A 98 -12.32 -8.62 -11.36
C LEU A 98 -11.41 -8.88 -10.18
N SER A 99 -11.00 -7.82 -9.51
CA SER A 99 -10.29 -7.85 -8.23
C SER A 99 -10.99 -6.93 -7.23
N SER A 100 -11.25 -7.45 -6.03
CA SER A 100 -11.83 -6.68 -4.93
C SER A 100 -11.07 -6.98 -3.66
N TYR A 101 -10.73 -5.94 -2.89
CA TYR A 101 -9.98 -6.04 -1.65
C TYR A 101 -10.69 -5.27 -0.56
N PHE A 102 -10.76 -5.87 0.61
CA PHE A 102 -11.18 -5.22 1.83
C PHE A 102 -10.13 -5.44 2.90
N THR A 103 -9.66 -4.35 3.54
CA THR A 103 -8.63 -4.41 4.57
C THR A 103 -9.04 -3.54 5.74
N VAL A 104 -8.90 -4.08 6.94
CA VAL A 104 -8.95 -3.33 8.20
C VAL A 104 -7.54 -3.27 8.74
N LYS A 105 -6.96 -2.08 8.75
CA LYS A 105 -5.64 -1.82 9.33
C LYS A 105 -5.78 -1.37 10.77
N ASN A 106 -4.74 -1.65 11.55
CA ASN A 106 -4.61 -1.18 12.93
C ASN A 106 -5.75 -1.66 13.83
N LEU A 107 -5.99 -2.97 13.88
CA LEU A 107 -7.09 -3.59 14.63
C LEU A 107 -7.03 -3.29 16.14
N PHE A 108 -5.83 -3.17 16.71
CA PHE A 108 -5.65 -2.99 18.15
C PHE A 108 -5.72 -1.53 18.61
N LEU A 109 -5.52 -0.58 17.68
CA LEU A 109 -5.54 0.85 17.97
C LEU A 109 -6.90 1.44 17.55
N SER A 110 -7.66 1.89 18.51
CA SER A 110 -8.88 2.64 18.27
C SER A 110 -8.86 3.98 19.02
N ALA A 111 -9.54 4.98 18.49
CA ALA A 111 -9.62 6.32 19.10
C ALA A 111 -10.09 6.30 20.56
N LYS A 112 -10.92 5.31 20.95
CA LYS A 112 -11.45 5.19 22.30
C LYS A 112 -10.43 4.72 23.34
N ASN A 113 -9.37 4.02 22.93
CA ASN A 113 -8.40 3.43 23.86
C ASN A 113 -7.21 4.37 24.16
N ASN A 114 -7.09 5.52 23.46
CA ASN A 114 -5.91 6.36 23.53
C ASN A 114 -6.04 7.60 24.41
N LEU A 115 -7.15 7.76 25.11
CA LEU A 115 -7.40 8.95 25.95
C LEU A 115 -6.44 9.10 27.16
N ASN A 116 -5.62 8.07 27.45
CA ASN A 116 -4.72 8.07 28.59
C ASN A 116 -3.22 8.14 28.23
N ASN A 117 -2.84 8.19 26.95
CA ASN A 117 -1.43 8.28 26.54
C ASN A 117 -1.16 9.66 25.92
N ASN A 118 -0.21 10.38 26.48
CA ASN A 118 0.23 11.71 26.02
C ASN A 118 0.89 11.74 24.63
N LEU A 119 1.05 10.57 24.00
CA LEU A 119 1.55 10.41 22.62
C LEU A 119 0.46 9.68 21.82
N GLU A 120 -0.32 10.43 21.06
CA GLU A 120 -1.29 9.83 20.13
C GLU A 120 -0.56 8.96 19.12
N PRO A 121 -0.90 7.65 18.99
CA PRO A 121 -0.39 6.86 17.90
C PRO A 121 -0.96 7.42 16.60
N LEU A 122 -0.08 7.78 15.67
CA LEU A 122 -0.42 8.35 14.35
C LEU A 122 -1.23 7.38 13.48
N ASP A 123 -1.21 6.08 13.79
CA ASP A 123 -1.85 5.02 13.00
C ASP A 123 -3.11 4.49 13.70
N LEU A 124 -4.20 5.20 13.55
CA LEU A 124 -5.51 4.76 14.01
C LEU A 124 -6.18 3.82 12.99
N ARG A 125 -7.24 3.12 13.42
CA ARG A 125 -7.92 2.13 12.59
C ARG A 125 -8.38 2.72 11.25
N ASN A 126 -8.04 2.01 10.17
CA ASN A 126 -8.38 2.38 8.81
C ASN A 126 -9.14 1.24 8.12
N TYR A 127 -10.22 1.58 7.44
CA TYR A 127 -10.96 0.68 6.57
C TYR A 127 -10.65 1.03 5.14
N ILE A 128 -10.16 0.05 4.37
CA ILE A 128 -9.76 0.23 2.98
C ILE A 128 -10.57 -0.75 2.13
N PHE A 129 -11.25 -0.22 1.12
CA PHE A 129 -11.91 -1.02 0.11
C PHE A 129 -11.35 -0.65 -1.27
N SER A 130 -11.00 -1.64 -2.07
CA SER A 130 -10.51 -1.43 -3.43
C SER A 130 -11.22 -2.37 -4.41
N LEU A 131 -11.49 -1.86 -5.59
CA LEU A 131 -12.13 -2.57 -6.69
C LEU A 131 -11.38 -2.25 -7.98
N GLY A 132 -11.03 -3.27 -8.75
CA GLY A 132 -10.37 -3.13 -10.03
C GLY A 132 -10.87 -4.14 -11.04
N TYR A 133 -10.71 -3.83 -12.31
CA TYR A 133 -11.03 -4.75 -13.39
C TYR A 133 -9.96 -4.69 -14.48
N TYR A 134 -9.47 -5.87 -14.87
CA TYR A 134 -8.45 -6.03 -15.89
C TYR A 134 -9.07 -6.39 -17.24
N PHE A 135 -8.91 -5.51 -18.23
CA PHE A 135 -9.41 -5.65 -19.59
C PHE A 135 -8.31 -6.02 -20.56
N GLY A 136 -8.66 -6.82 -21.57
CA GLY A 136 -7.79 -7.03 -22.72
C GLY A 136 -6.66 -8.04 -22.50
N ARG A 137 -6.92 -9.12 -21.73
CA ARG A 137 -5.95 -10.19 -21.45
C ARG A 137 -5.22 -10.72 -22.69
N ASP A 138 -5.89 -10.78 -23.84
CA ASP A 138 -5.33 -11.31 -25.10
C ASP A 138 -5.09 -10.19 -26.12
N LYS A 139 -5.09 -8.93 -25.70
CA LYS A 139 -4.89 -7.78 -26.59
C LYS A 139 -3.49 -7.21 -26.42
N MET A 140 -3.02 -6.53 -27.48
CA MET A 140 -1.72 -5.86 -27.49
C MET A 140 -1.58 -4.80 -26.38
N ILE A 141 -2.68 -4.15 -26.01
CA ILE A 141 -2.76 -3.18 -24.92
C ILE A 141 -3.81 -3.68 -23.94
N GLN A 142 -3.44 -3.74 -22.67
CA GLN A 142 -4.29 -4.16 -21.57
C GLN A 142 -4.53 -2.96 -20.66
N LEU A 143 -5.73 -2.84 -20.11
CA LEU A 143 -6.13 -1.73 -19.25
C LEU A 143 -6.66 -2.25 -17.92
N GLU A 144 -6.31 -1.56 -16.85
CA GLU A 144 -6.74 -1.86 -15.49
C GLU A 144 -7.21 -0.59 -14.78
N PRO A 145 -8.47 -0.17 -14.95
CA PRO A 145 -9.08 0.81 -14.08
C PRO A 145 -9.29 0.22 -12.69
N SER A 146 -9.05 1.03 -11.66
CA SER A 146 -9.33 0.67 -10.28
C SER A 146 -9.72 1.89 -9.45
N MET A 147 -10.46 1.62 -8.37
CA MET A 147 -10.88 2.60 -7.38
C MET A 147 -10.53 2.07 -5.99
N MET A 148 -10.10 2.96 -5.11
CA MET A 148 -9.90 2.67 -3.70
C MET A 148 -10.61 3.72 -2.85
N VAL A 149 -11.23 3.29 -1.76
CA VAL A 149 -11.82 4.15 -0.73
C VAL A 149 -11.19 3.78 0.60
N GLN A 150 -10.71 4.77 1.32
CA GLN A 150 -10.16 4.63 2.67
C GLN A 150 -10.94 5.51 3.63
N LEU A 151 -11.27 4.96 4.80
CA LEU A 151 -11.92 5.65 5.91
C LEU A 151 -11.03 5.57 7.14
N ARG A 152 -10.68 6.70 7.72
CA ARG A 152 -9.97 6.80 9.00
C ARG A 152 -10.98 6.97 10.13
N GLU A 153 -11.00 6.04 11.09
CA GLU A 153 -12.01 6.02 12.16
C GLU A 153 -11.91 7.23 13.08
N SER A 154 -10.70 7.71 13.37
CA SER A 154 -10.47 8.76 14.35
C SER A 154 -10.77 10.16 13.84
N THR A 155 -10.32 10.45 12.63
CA THR A 155 -10.45 11.78 12.01
C THR A 155 -11.73 11.91 11.20
N GLY A 156 -12.37 10.78 10.86
CA GLY A 156 -13.48 10.74 9.90
C GLY A 156 -13.06 11.07 8.47
N GLU A 157 -11.75 11.20 8.22
CA GLU A 157 -11.19 11.48 6.90
C GLU A 157 -11.54 10.36 5.92
N ARG A 158 -11.95 10.75 4.74
CA ARG A 158 -12.26 9.86 3.62
C ARG A 158 -11.33 10.14 2.47
N ILE A 159 -10.63 9.11 1.99
CA ILE A 159 -9.73 9.21 0.85
C ILE A 159 -10.32 8.37 -0.28
N VAL A 160 -10.38 8.94 -1.47
CA VAL A 160 -10.80 8.23 -2.68
C VAL A 160 -9.70 8.32 -3.72
N ASP A 161 -9.30 7.17 -4.25
CA ASP A 161 -8.31 7.05 -5.33
C ASP A 161 -8.99 6.48 -6.58
N PHE A 162 -8.75 7.10 -7.72
CA PHE A 162 -9.04 6.55 -9.03
C PHE A 162 -7.74 6.30 -9.77
N ASN A 163 -7.56 5.10 -10.28
CA ASN A 163 -6.35 4.69 -10.97
C ASN A 163 -6.69 4.10 -12.33
N LEU A 164 -5.89 4.43 -13.32
CA LEU A 164 -5.93 3.78 -14.63
C LEU A 164 -4.52 3.33 -14.97
N LYS A 165 -4.35 2.04 -15.20
CA LYS A 165 -3.09 1.45 -15.58
C LYS A 165 -3.20 0.79 -16.96
N ALA A 166 -2.20 1.00 -17.79
CA ALA A 166 -2.10 0.43 -19.13
C ALA A 166 -0.81 -0.39 -19.23
N TYR A 167 -0.90 -1.54 -19.88
CA TYR A 167 0.22 -2.46 -20.09
C TYR A 167 0.38 -2.75 -21.57
N LYS A 168 1.63 -2.97 -21.97
CA LYS A 168 1.99 -3.46 -23.29
C LYS A 168 3.10 -4.49 -23.18
N ASP A 169 2.83 -5.70 -23.67
CA ASP A 169 3.76 -6.80 -23.64
C ASP A 169 4.62 -6.82 -24.92
N PHE A 170 5.92 -7.05 -24.73
CA PHE A 170 6.90 -7.30 -25.77
C PHE A 170 7.68 -8.55 -25.37
N ASN A 171 7.74 -9.58 -26.13
CA ASN A 171 8.50 -10.81 -25.85
C ASN A 171 8.86 -11.07 -24.37
N ASN A 172 10.00 -10.52 -23.91
CA ASN A 172 10.51 -10.68 -22.54
C ASN A 172 10.37 -9.41 -21.67
N THR A 173 9.68 -8.38 -22.17
CA THR A 173 9.54 -7.08 -21.52
C THR A 173 8.08 -6.68 -21.48
N GLN A 174 7.61 -6.23 -20.35
CA GLN A 174 6.31 -5.58 -20.23
C GLN A 174 6.54 -4.12 -19.83
N LEU A 175 6.10 -3.21 -20.67
CA LEU A 175 6.03 -1.78 -20.34
C LEU A 175 4.66 -1.47 -19.77
N TRP A 176 4.61 -0.61 -18.77
CA TRP A 176 3.35 -0.15 -18.22
C TRP A 176 3.44 1.29 -17.75
N ALA A 177 2.31 1.96 -17.81
CA ALA A 177 2.13 3.30 -17.29
C ALA A 177 0.82 3.37 -16.51
N ALA A 178 0.78 4.21 -15.49
CA ALA A 178 -0.44 4.46 -14.71
C ALA A 178 -0.59 5.93 -14.39
N LEU A 179 -1.84 6.34 -14.20
CA LEU A 179 -2.21 7.63 -13.64
C LEU A 179 -3.09 7.39 -12.43
N SER A 180 -2.70 7.95 -11.30
CA SER A 180 -3.47 7.94 -10.06
C SER A 180 -3.96 9.34 -9.74
N TYR A 181 -5.23 9.46 -9.40
CA TYR A 181 -5.86 10.65 -8.88
C TYR A 181 -6.40 10.32 -7.49
N ARG A 182 -5.89 11.01 -6.47
CA ARG A 182 -6.30 10.87 -5.07
C ARG A 182 -6.93 12.15 -4.59
N LYS A 183 -8.10 12.05 -3.96
CA LYS A 183 -8.73 13.14 -3.25
C LYS A 183 -9.03 12.73 -1.81
N SER A 184 -8.60 13.56 -0.87
CA SER A 184 -8.95 13.45 0.55
C SER A 184 -10.10 14.40 0.86
N PHE A 185 -11.08 13.93 1.63
CA PHE A 185 -12.20 14.71 2.15
C PHE A 185 -12.07 14.71 3.67
N ASP A 186 -11.81 15.86 4.24
CA ASP A 186 -11.78 16.02 5.68
C ASP A 186 -13.18 16.39 6.21
N VAL A 187 -13.43 16.15 7.51
CA VAL A 187 -14.64 16.58 8.22
C VAL A 187 -14.72 18.10 8.28
N ASN A 188 -13.59 18.79 8.35
CA ASN A 188 -13.48 20.23 8.23
C ASN A 188 -13.10 20.62 6.80
N PRO A 189 -14.00 21.24 6.02
CA PRO A 189 -13.84 21.46 4.58
C PRO A 189 -12.80 22.53 4.19
N ILE A 190 -11.87 22.88 5.08
CA ILE A 190 -10.92 23.95 4.82
C ILE A 190 -9.85 23.52 3.80
N GLU A 191 -9.57 22.21 3.65
CA GLU A 191 -8.51 21.74 2.74
C GLU A 191 -8.74 20.33 2.18
N ASP A 192 -9.42 20.25 1.06
CA ASP A 192 -9.44 19.02 0.26
C ASP A 192 -8.04 18.77 -0.35
N LEU A 193 -7.32 17.75 0.11
CA LEU A 193 -6.03 17.38 -0.46
C LEU A 193 -6.21 16.59 -1.77
N VAL A 194 -5.65 17.11 -2.84
CA VAL A 194 -5.65 16.46 -4.16
C VAL A 194 -4.24 16.09 -4.57
N TYR A 195 -4.03 14.83 -4.96
CA TYR A 195 -2.77 14.34 -5.48
C TYR A 195 -2.95 13.74 -6.87
N ILE A 196 -2.02 14.05 -7.75
CA ILE A 196 -1.93 13.43 -9.08
C ILE A 196 -0.58 12.74 -9.18
N SER A 197 -0.60 11.45 -9.53
CA SER A 197 0.60 10.63 -9.57
C SER A 197 0.70 9.86 -10.90
N PRO A 198 1.44 10.37 -11.89
CA PRO A 198 1.88 9.58 -13.02
C PRO A 198 2.94 8.56 -12.57
N ILE A 199 2.82 7.35 -13.10
CA ILE A 199 3.70 6.23 -12.79
C ILE A 199 4.12 5.57 -14.10
N ILE A 200 5.38 5.23 -14.23
CA ILE A 200 5.89 4.43 -15.35
C ILE A 200 6.68 3.25 -14.81
N GLY A 201 6.66 2.14 -15.52
CA GLY A 201 7.41 0.98 -15.10
C GLY A 201 7.73 0.03 -16.23
N VAL A 202 8.72 -0.81 -15.97
CA VAL A 202 9.19 -1.86 -16.86
C VAL A 202 9.45 -3.13 -16.10
N ASN A 203 8.91 -4.23 -16.59
CA ASN A 203 9.22 -5.57 -16.14
C ASN A 203 10.07 -6.24 -17.22
N TYR A 204 11.32 -6.55 -16.89
CA TYR A 204 12.26 -7.19 -17.81
C TYR A 204 12.78 -8.49 -17.19
N ASN A 205 12.44 -9.63 -17.78
CA ASN A 205 12.74 -10.96 -17.22
C ASN A 205 12.30 -11.09 -15.76
N LYS A 206 13.28 -11.07 -14.83
CA LYS A 206 13.06 -11.19 -13.39
C LYS A 206 13.01 -9.84 -12.66
N TRP A 207 13.38 -8.76 -13.34
CA TRP A 207 13.49 -7.43 -12.75
C TRP A 207 12.26 -6.61 -13.00
N MET A 208 11.88 -5.84 -12.00
CA MET A 208 10.81 -4.85 -12.08
C MET A 208 11.38 -3.49 -11.66
N PHE A 209 11.15 -2.47 -12.47
CA PHE A 209 11.53 -1.10 -12.17
C PHE A 209 10.30 -0.21 -12.30
N SER A 210 10.13 0.71 -11.39
CA SER A 210 9.11 1.74 -11.53
C SER A 210 9.56 3.07 -10.95
N TYR A 211 9.02 4.13 -11.53
CA TYR A 211 9.18 5.49 -11.08
C TYR A 211 7.81 6.14 -10.94
N THR A 212 7.60 6.76 -9.79
CA THR A 212 6.38 7.51 -9.47
C THR A 212 6.76 8.95 -9.18
N TYR A 213 6.04 9.87 -9.79
CA TYR A 213 6.06 11.28 -9.43
C TYR A 213 4.70 11.64 -8.84
N THR A 214 4.65 12.26 -7.67
CA THR A 214 3.40 12.69 -7.04
C THR A 214 3.43 14.19 -6.86
N ARG A 215 2.43 14.87 -7.42
CA ARG A 215 2.21 16.30 -7.24
C ARG A 215 0.98 16.52 -6.38
N GLN A 216 1.11 17.35 -5.37
CA GLN A 216 0.03 17.88 -4.59
C GLN A 216 -0.52 19.16 -5.28
N ASN A 217 -1.82 19.28 -5.37
CA ASN A 217 -2.49 20.41 -6.00
C ASN A 217 -3.46 21.07 -5.00
N ASN A 218 -2.92 21.91 -4.12
CA ASN A 218 -3.67 22.63 -3.08
C ASN A 218 -2.97 23.94 -2.75
N ASP A 219 -3.68 24.82 -2.00
CA ASP A 219 -3.16 26.11 -1.53
C ASP A 219 -2.02 25.94 -0.51
N ILE A 220 -2.01 24.83 0.26
CA ILE A 220 -0.90 24.47 1.14
C ILE A 220 -0.05 23.40 0.46
N LEU A 221 1.04 23.81 -0.17
CA LEU A 221 2.02 22.92 -0.77
C LEU A 221 3.01 22.43 0.30
N LEU A 222 3.02 21.13 0.58
CA LEU A 222 4.05 20.51 1.44
C LEU A 222 5.43 20.48 0.75
N SER A 223 5.45 20.51 -0.59
CA SER A 223 6.66 20.55 -1.40
C SER A 223 6.37 21.11 -2.79
N ASP A 224 7.06 22.18 -3.17
CA ASP A 224 6.94 22.79 -4.51
C ASP A 224 7.42 21.85 -5.62
N SER A 225 8.38 20.97 -5.34
CA SER A 225 8.96 20.02 -6.30
C SER A 225 8.21 18.70 -6.43
N GLY A 226 7.21 18.43 -5.55
CA GLY A 226 6.51 17.16 -5.48
C GLY A 226 7.36 16.05 -4.87
N PHE A 227 6.85 14.81 -4.94
CA PHE A 227 7.49 13.62 -4.38
C PHE A 227 7.93 12.66 -5.48
N HIS A 228 9.15 12.16 -5.36
CA HIS A 228 9.75 11.21 -6.29
C HIS A 228 9.99 9.88 -5.60
N GLN A 229 9.54 8.79 -6.23
CA GLN A 229 9.76 7.44 -5.71
C GLN A 229 10.29 6.53 -6.82
N VAL A 230 11.35 5.80 -6.50
CA VAL A 230 11.89 4.72 -7.34
C VAL A 230 11.67 3.41 -6.63
N SER A 231 11.18 2.39 -7.34
CA SER A 231 11.01 1.04 -6.82
C SER A 231 11.74 0.05 -7.73
N VAL A 232 12.45 -0.87 -7.12
CA VAL A 232 13.13 -1.97 -7.79
C VAL A 232 12.69 -3.28 -7.16
N GLY A 233 12.29 -4.24 -7.98
CA GLY A 233 11.90 -5.55 -7.54
C GLY A 233 12.61 -6.64 -8.33
N VAL A 234 12.76 -7.81 -7.73
CA VAL A 234 13.32 -8.99 -8.38
C VAL A 234 12.56 -10.26 -8.01
N ASN A 235 12.22 -11.05 -9.01
CA ASN A 235 11.63 -12.37 -8.84
C ASN A 235 12.74 -13.39 -8.64
N LEU A 236 13.01 -13.79 -7.39
CA LEU A 236 14.10 -14.70 -7.04
C LEU A 236 13.78 -16.16 -7.39
N PHE A 237 12.50 -16.56 -7.30
CA PHE A 237 12.08 -17.95 -7.50
C PHE A 237 11.16 -18.06 -8.71
N THR A 238 11.64 -18.75 -9.75
CA THR A 238 10.88 -19.04 -10.97
C THR A 238 9.90 -20.20 -10.73
N ARG A 239 8.81 -19.96 -10.05
CA ARG A 239 7.70 -20.90 -10.04
C ARG A 239 6.70 -20.41 -11.08
N LYS A 240 6.40 -21.25 -12.09
CA LYS A 240 5.30 -20.92 -13.01
C LYS A 240 4.04 -20.69 -12.17
N PRO A 241 3.43 -19.51 -12.18
CA PRO A 241 2.18 -19.30 -11.45
C PRO A 241 1.15 -20.26 -12.04
N ARG A 242 0.56 -21.10 -11.21
CA ARG A 242 -0.69 -21.77 -11.59
C ARG A 242 -1.78 -20.68 -11.62
N ALA A 243 -2.78 -20.85 -12.48
CA ALA A 243 -3.89 -19.89 -12.61
C ALA A 243 -4.60 -19.54 -11.27
N ALA A 244 -4.49 -20.43 -10.27
CA ALA A 244 -4.97 -20.25 -8.90
C ALA A 244 -3.94 -19.66 -7.93
N ALA A 245 -2.77 -19.31 -8.41
CA ALA A 245 -1.69 -18.85 -7.54
C ALA A 245 -1.63 -17.34 -7.54
N CYS A 246 -1.92 -16.72 -6.39
CA CYS A 246 -1.77 -15.28 -6.16
C CYS A 246 -1.68 -14.49 -7.47
N PRO A 247 -2.77 -13.96 -8.01
CA PRO A 247 -2.69 -13.29 -9.29
C PRO A 247 -1.73 -12.11 -9.11
N ASN A 248 -0.51 -12.31 -9.56
CA ASN A 248 0.31 -11.18 -9.88
C ASN A 248 -0.35 -10.60 -11.13
N ILE A 249 -1.13 -9.56 -10.97
CA ILE A 249 -1.79 -8.84 -12.05
C ILE A 249 -0.75 -8.41 -13.10
N ASN A 250 0.52 -8.34 -12.71
CA ASN A 250 1.66 -8.00 -13.55
C ASN A 250 2.41 -9.22 -14.12
N ALA A 251 1.99 -10.44 -13.83
CA ALA A 251 2.60 -11.61 -14.46
C ALA A 251 1.94 -11.84 -15.82
N SER A 252 2.70 -11.66 -16.86
CA SER A 252 2.37 -12.20 -18.18
C SER A 252 2.22 -13.73 -18.05
N PHE A 253 1.05 -14.23 -18.37
CA PHE A 253 0.76 -15.66 -18.49
C PHE A 253 1.25 -16.20 -19.81
#